data_3986f51465b21e98a7d87fc895c0b559
#
_entry.id   3986f51465b21e98a7d87fc895c0b559
#
_cell.length_a   1.000
_cell.length_b   1.000
_cell.length_c   1.000
_cell.angle_alpha   90.00
_cell.angle_beta   90.00
_cell.angle_gamma   90.00
#
_symmetry.space_group_name_H-M   'P 1'
#
loop_
_entity.id
_entity.type
_entity.pdbx_description
1 polymer ?
#
loop_
_entity_poly.entity_id
_entity_poly.type
_entity_poly.pdbx_seq_one_letter_code
_entity_poly.pdbx_strand_id
1 'polypeptide(L)'
;MAKIISFDEDSRRSLERGVNALADAVKITLGPRGRNVLLEKKFGAPQIVNDGITVAQEVELEDPLENTGARLIQEVASRTKDIAGDGTTTATVLAQALIREGLKNVAAGTNPISLKRGIDKTIEALVKEIAEMAKPVEGSAIAQVATVSAGNDEQVGAMIAEAMERVTKDGVITVEESKSLTTELEVVEGMQIDRGYISPYFITNNDRQIVEFENARILITDKKISSIQDLVPVLEKVARVGQPLLIIAEDVEGDALATLVVNKARGVLAVAAIKAPGFGDRRKALLQDIAILTDGQMISEEIGLSLDTATLEMLGTARKITIDKESTTIVAAGETKPEVQTRIAQIRQQLEETDSDYDKEKLQERIAKLAGGVAVIKVGAATETELKDRKLRIEDALNATKAAVEEGIVPGGGTTLIKLITKIDAIKAHLSEEEKIGADIVKRALEAPLRQIADNAGDEGSVIVSQVKESAGNIGYNAATGEFEDLIAAGIIDPAKVVRSALQNAGS
;
A
#
# COMPACT_ATOMS: atom_id res chain seq x y z
N MET A 1 16.50 27.69 3.45
CA MET A 1 16.71 28.00 2.02
C MET A 1 15.79 29.16 1.61
N ALA A 2 16.25 30.07 0.76
CA ALA A 2 15.39 31.08 0.16
C ALA A 2 14.37 30.40 -0.76
N LYS A 3 13.13 30.90 -0.79
CA LYS A 3 12.09 30.37 -1.67
C LYS A 3 12.11 31.13 -3.00
N ILE A 4 11.94 30.41 -4.09
CA ILE A 4 11.70 30.97 -5.41
C ILE A 4 10.20 31.25 -5.52
N ILE A 5 9.85 32.47 -5.95
CA ILE A 5 8.46 32.86 -6.19
C ILE A 5 8.31 33.05 -7.70
N SER A 6 7.38 32.32 -8.31
CA SER A 6 7.07 32.39 -9.75
C SER A 6 5.57 32.57 -9.94
N PHE A 7 5.17 33.34 -10.95
CA PHE A 7 3.79 33.71 -11.21
C PHE A 7 3.43 33.43 -12.67
N ASP A 8 2.13 33.48 -12.95
CA ASP A 8 1.53 33.49 -14.26
C ASP A 8 1.75 32.21 -15.11
N GLU A 9 1.75 32.39 -16.42
CA GLU A 9 1.78 31.30 -17.38
C GLU A 9 3.12 30.56 -17.38
N ASP A 10 4.23 31.25 -17.18
CA ASP A 10 5.56 30.64 -17.18
C ASP A 10 5.70 29.63 -16.02
N SER A 11 5.12 29.95 -14.85
CA SER A 11 5.06 29.04 -13.73
C SER A 11 4.24 27.78 -14.06
N ARG A 12 3.06 27.96 -14.64
CA ARG A 12 2.19 26.82 -15.04
C ARG A 12 2.86 25.94 -16.08
N ARG A 13 3.52 26.53 -17.07
CA ARG A 13 4.24 25.77 -18.11
C ARG A 13 5.44 24.99 -17.54
N SER A 14 6.17 25.57 -16.59
CA SER A 14 7.27 24.86 -15.94
C SER A 14 6.75 23.65 -15.14
N LEU A 15 5.68 23.83 -14.36
CA LEU A 15 5.03 22.72 -13.66
C LEU A 15 4.54 21.64 -14.64
N GLU A 16 3.89 22.03 -15.74
CA GLU A 16 3.41 21.09 -16.78
C GLU A 16 4.55 20.30 -17.40
N ARG A 17 5.70 20.94 -17.68
CA ARG A 17 6.88 20.22 -18.22
C ARG A 17 7.37 19.18 -17.22
N GLY A 18 7.42 19.52 -15.93
CA GLY A 18 7.80 18.56 -14.89
C GLY A 18 6.84 17.38 -14.75
N VAL A 19 5.53 17.66 -14.76
CA VAL A 19 4.47 16.64 -14.81
C VAL A 19 4.67 15.72 -16.02
N ASN A 20 4.86 16.29 -17.21
CA ASN A 20 5.02 15.53 -18.44
C ASN A 20 6.31 14.70 -18.42
N ALA A 21 7.42 15.25 -17.97
CA ALA A 21 8.70 14.54 -17.91
C ALA A 21 8.60 13.25 -17.08
N LEU A 22 8.00 13.33 -15.90
CA LEU A 22 7.79 12.15 -15.07
C LEU A 22 6.76 11.19 -15.66
N ALA A 23 5.59 11.70 -16.03
CA ALA A 23 4.51 10.84 -16.53
C ALA A 23 4.89 10.14 -17.85
N ASP A 24 5.65 10.79 -18.72
CA ASP A 24 6.13 10.20 -19.98
C ASP A 24 7.16 9.08 -19.73
N ALA A 25 7.98 9.19 -18.67
CA ALA A 25 8.89 8.13 -18.26
C ALA A 25 8.15 6.90 -17.67
N VAL A 26 7.06 7.16 -16.95
CA VAL A 26 6.27 6.11 -16.27
C VAL A 26 5.31 5.40 -17.22
N LYS A 27 4.55 6.15 -18.07
CA LYS A 27 3.45 5.60 -18.88
C LYS A 27 3.85 4.52 -19.89
N ILE A 28 5.14 4.48 -20.29
CA ILE A 28 5.64 3.47 -21.23
C ILE A 28 5.65 2.06 -20.63
N THR A 29 5.55 1.94 -19.31
CA THR A 29 5.49 0.65 -18.61
C THR A 29 4.07 0.07 -18.55
N LEU A 30 3.03 0.83 -18.94
CA LEU A 30 1.63 0.44 -18.75
C LEU A 30 1.20 -0.63 -19.75
N GLY A 31 0.52 -1.66 -19.21
CA GLY A 31 -0.10 -2.74 -19.99
C GLY A 31 0.83 -3.91 -20.30
N PRO A 32 0.30 -5.00 -20.91
CA PRO A 32 1.03 -6.26 -21.09
C PRO A 32 2.20 -6.15 -22.10
N ARG A 33 2.20 -5.11 -22.95
CA ARG A 33 3.31 -4.77 -23.85
C ARG A 33 4.05 -3.52 -23.41
N GLY A 34 3.94 -3.16 -22.13
CA GLY A 34 4.72 -2.11 -21.50
C GLY A 34 6.23 -2.41 -21.56
N ARG A 35 7.03 -1.36 -21.60
CA ARG A 35 8.48 -1.46 -21.74
C ARG A 35 9.16 -1.33 -20.39
N ASN A 36 10.33 -1.97 -20.27
CA ASN A 36 11.22 -1.76 -19.14
C ASN A 36 11.95 -0.41 -19.27
N VAL A 37 12.17 0.21 -18.11
CA VAL A 37 12.99 1.44 -17.98
C VAL A 37 14.32 1.05 -17.36
N LEU A 38 15.40 1.63 -17.89
CA LEU A 38 16.74 1.48 -17.33
C LEU A 38 17.02 2.68 -16.41
N LEU A 39 17.20 2.42 -15.12
CA LEU A 39 17.56 3.42 -14.13
C LEU A 39 19.05 3.39 -13.86
N GLU A 40 19.72 4.53 -14.04
CA GLU A 40 21.10 4.70 -13.64
C GLU A 40 21.20 4.77 -12.11
N LYS A 41 22.12 4.04 -11.52
CA LYS A 41 22.41 4.12 -10.09
C LYS A 41 23.78 4.77 -9.89
N LYS A 42 23.88 5.71 -8.95
CA LYS A 42 25.14 6.38 -8.58
C LYS A 42 26.21 5.39 -8.12
N PHE A 43 25.79 4.26 -7.56
CA PHE A 43 26.66 3.16 -7.12
C PHE A 43 26.01 1.83 -7.51
N GLY A 44 26.80 0.93 -8.10
CA GLY A 44 26.35 -0.39 -8.53
C GLY A 44 25.96 -0.47 -10.02
N ALA A 45 25.31 -1.57 -10.40
CA ALA A 45 24.82 -1.77 -11.75
C ALA A 45 23.53 -1.01 -12.02
N PRO A 46 23.25 -0.57 -13.26
CA PRO A 46 21.95 -0.03 -13.65
C PRO A 46 20.82 -1.02 -13.32
N GLN A 47 19.69 -0.49 -12.91
CA GLN A 47 18.51 -1.29 -12.58
C GLN A 47 17.52 -1.27 -13.74
N ILE A 48 17.03 -2.44 -14.14
CA ILE A 48 15.96 -2.58 -15.12
C ILE A 48 14.65 -2.76 -14.35
N VAL A 49 13.69 -1.89 -14.60
CA VAL A 49 12.39 -1.89 -13.89
C VAL A 49 11.24 -1.67 -14.88
N ASN A 50 10.08 -2.25 -14.57
CA ASN A 50 8.81 -2.01 -15.26
C ASN A 50 7.72 -1.51 -14.31
N ASP A 51 8.03 -1.42 -13.02
CA ASP A 51 7.12 -0.87 -12.01
C ASP A 51 7.12 0.66 -12.07
N GLY A 52 5.94 1.25 -12.28
CA GLY A 52 5.77 2.69 -12.45
C GLY A 52 6.11 3.52 -11.23
N ILE A 53 5.90 3.02 -10.00
CA ILE A 53 6.24 3.77 -8.79
C ILE A 53 7.75 3.86 -8.59
N THR A 54 8.48 2.77 -8.85
CA THR A 54 9.94 2.76 -8.77
C THR A 54 10.54 3.75 -9.77
N VAL A 55 10.01 3.79 -11.01
CA VAL A 55 10.41 4.79 -12.01
C VAL A 55 10.09 6.21 -11.52
N ALA A 56 8.88 6.44 -11.00
CA ALA A 56 8.45 7.75 -10.56
C ALA A 56 9.32 8.31 -9.42
N GLN A 57 9.74 7.47 -8.47
CA GLN A 57 10.55 7.86 -7.32
C GLN A 57 11.99 8.25 -7.69
N GLU A 58 12.52 7.71 -8.78
CA GLU A 58 13.90 8.01 -9.24
C GLU A 58 13.98 9.25 -10.14
N VAL A 59 12.84 9.80 -10.62
CA VAL A 59 12.85 10.99 -11.47
C VAL A 59 13.10 12.24 -10.65
N GLU A 60 14.26 12.86 -10.85
CA GLU A 60 14.64 14.16 -10.28
C GLU A 60 15.09 15.10 -11.42
N LEU A 61 14.50 16.29 -11.48
CA LEU A 61 14.77 17.26 -12.54
C LEU A 61 15.67 18.39 -12.01
N GLU A 62 16.56 18.91 -12.88
CA GLU A 62 17.50 19.96 -12.51
C GLU A 62 16.80 21.30 -12.23
N ASP A 63 15.75 21.64 -13.01
CA ASP A 63 14.98 22.87 -12.78
C ASP A 63 14.04 22.70 -11.56
N PRO A 64 14.18 23.56 -10.52
CA PRO A 64 13.35 23.42 -9.31
C PRO A 64 11.85 23.57 -9.54
N LEU A 65 11.42 24.35 -10.53
CA LEU A 65 9.99 24.54 -10.84
C LEU A 65 9.45 23.29 -11.57
N GLU A 66 10.18 22.76 -12.53
CA GLU A 66 9.84 21.51 -13.19
C GLU A 66 9.85 20.34 -12.20
N ASN A 67 10.87 20.28 -11.34
CA ASN A 67 10.95 19.26 -10.30
C ASN A 67 9.77 19.31 -9.31
N THR A 68 9.24 20.50 -9.05
CA THR A 68 8.01 20.63 -8.25
C THR A 68 6.80 19.97 -8.96
N GLY A 69 6.68 20.14 -10.29
CA GLY A 69 5.67 19.46 -11.09
C GLY A 69 5.83 17.93 -11.07
N ALA A 70 7.06 17.43 -11.22
CA ALA A 70 7.35 16.01 -11.10
C ALA A 70 6.94 15.45 -9.72
N ARG A 71 7.29 16.14 -8.63
CA ARG A 71 6.94 15.73 -7.26
C ARG A 71 5.43 15.64 -7.00
N LEU A 72 4.61 16.48 -7.64
CA LEU A 72 3.15 16.37 -7.55
C LEU A 72 2.68 15.01 -8.09
N ILE A 73 3.23 14.55 -9.19
CA ILE A 73 2.88 13.25 -9.78
C ILE A 73 3.46 12.08 -8.98
N GLN A 74 4.66 12.24 -8.40
CA GLN A 74 5.20 11.26 -7.44
C GLN A 74 4.24 11.05 -6.26
N GLU A 75 3.68 12.13 -5.71
CA GLU A 75 2.72 12.07 -4.62
C GLU A 75 1.43 11.32 -5.02
N VAL A 76 0.91 11.55 -6.23
CA VAL A 76 -0.25 10.81 -6.77
C VAL A 76 0.04 9.31 -6.83
N ALA A 77 1.19 8.93 -7.36
CA ALA A 77 1.60 7.53 -7.46
C ALA A 77 1.79 6.89 -6.07
N SER A 78 2.47 7.58 -5.15
CA SER A 78 2.72 7.09 -3.79
C SER A 78 1.42 6.89 -3.01
N ARG A 79 0.50 7.85 -3.03
CA ARG A 79 -0.81 7.71 -2.37
C ARG A 79 -1.62 6.55 -2.93
N THR A 80 -1.54 6.32 -4.24
CA THR A 80 -2.27 5.20 -4.86
C THR A 80 -1.69 3.87 -4.39
N LYS A 81 -0.37 3.75 -4.29
CA LYS A 81 0.29 2.58 -3.72
C LYS A 81 -0.12 2.36 -2.26
N ASP A 82 -0.10 3.40 -1.44
CA ASP A 82 -0.44 3.30 -0.01
C ASP A 82 -1.88 2.79 0.21
N ILE A 83 -2.83 3.24 -0.63
CA ILE A 83 -4.27 2.91 -0.47
C ILE A 83 -4.62 1.55 -1.10
N ALA A 84 -4.12 1.29 -2.32
CA ALA A 84 -4.57 0.17 -3.14
C ALA A 84 -3.49 -0.88 -3.41
N GLY A 85 -2.23 -0.57 -3.11
CA GLY A 85 -1.09 -1.46 -3.36
C GLY A 85 -0.68 -1.57 -4.83
N ASP A 86 -1.51 -1.07 -5.77
CA ASP A 86 -1.34 -1.15 -7.22
C ASP A 86 -1.98 0.07 -7.91
N GLY A 87 -1.90 0.16 -9.26
CA GLY A 87 -2.53 1.20 -10.08
C GLY A 87 -1.78 2.53 -10.15
N THR A 88 -0.53 2.58 -9.72
CA THR A 88 0.31 3.78 -9.68
C THR A 88 0.53 4.39 -11.05
N THR A 89 0.78 3.57 -12.07
CA THR A 89 0.95 4.00 -13.46
C THR A 89 -0.35 4.55 -14.05
N THR A 90 -1.48 3.90 -13.79
CA THR A 90 -2.82 4.38 -14.21
C THR A 90 -3.14 5.72 -13.57
N ALA A 91 -2.88 5.90 -12.29
CA ALA A 91 -3.07 7.17 -11.59
C ALA A 91 -2.20 8.29 -12.19
N THR A 92 -0.94 8.00 -12.50
CA THR A 92 -0.01 8.92 -13.14
C THR A 92 -0.51 9.38 -14.52
N VAL A 93 -1.00 8.45 -15.35
CA VAL A 93 -1.54 8.74 -16.69
C VAL A 93 -2.82 9.58 -16.60
N LEU A 94 -3.71 9.24 -15.67
CA LEU A 94 -4.93 10.03 -15.42
C LEU A 94 -4.61 11.43 -14.93
N ALA A 95 -3.69 11.59 -13.98
CA ALA A 95 -3.28 12.90 -13.47
C ALA A 95 -2.66 13.78 -14.55
N GLN A 96 -1.77 13.22 -15.39
CA GLN A 96 -1.22 13.94 -16.55
C GLN A 96 -2.34 14.43 -17.47
N ALA A 97 -3.30 13.57 -17.79
CA ALA A 97 -4.40 13.91 -18.69
C ALA A 97 -5.31 15.01 -18.09
N LEU A 98 -5.64 14.91 -16.80
CA LEU A 98 -6.45 15.91 -16.09
C LEU A 98 -5.74 17.27 -16.06
N ILE A 99 -4.45 17.30 -15.74
CA ILE A 99 -3.65 18.54 -15.69
C ILE A 99 -3.56 19.18 -17.08
N ARG A 100 -3.25 18.40 -18.13
CA ARG A 100 -3.14 18.92 -19.50
C ARG A 100 -4.45 19.50 -20.00
N GLU A 101 -5.57 18.80 -19.80
CA GLU A 101 -6.88 19.31 -20.22
C GLU A 101 -7.34 20.49 -19.33
N GLY A 102 -7.03 20.45 -18.03
CA GLY A 102 -7.32 21.54 -17.09
C GLY A 102 -6.60 22.84 -17.48
N LEU A 103 -5.29 22.77 -17.72
CA LEU A 103 -4.49 23.93 -18.10
C LEU A 103 -4.93 24.57 -19.42
N LYS A 104 -5.38 23.79 -20.42
CA LYS A 104 -5.95 24.34 -21.68
C LYS A 104 -7.19 25.18 -21.37
N ASN A 105 -8.07 24.74 -20.50
CA ASN A 105 -9.29 25.46 -20.16
C ASN A 105 -9.01 26.70 -19.29
N VAL A 106 -8.04 26.62 -18.38
CA VAL A 106 -7.59 27.79 -17.59
C VAL A 106 -6.97 28.86 -18.50
N ALA A 107 -6.14 28.46 -19.46
CA ALA A 107 -5.58 29.36 -20.47
C ALA A 107 -6.67 30.00 -21.35
N ALA A 108 -7.78 29.30 -21.58
CA ALA A 108 -8.95 29.84 -22.31
C ALA A 108 -9.83 30.77 -21.45
N GLY A 109 -9.48 31.01 -20.16
CA GLY A 109 -10.17 31.95 -19.27
C GLY A 109 -11.24 31.31 -18.38
N THR A 110 -11.35 29.99 -18.32
CA THR A 110 -12.28 29.32 -17.42
C THR A 110 -11.87 29.53 -15.95
N ASN A 111 -12.86 29.75 -15.07
CA ASN A 111 -12.62 29.91 -13.65
C ASN A 111 -12.06 28.59 -13.04
N PRO A 112 -10.80 28.59 -12.54
CA PRO A 112 -10.17 27.36 -12.05
C PRO A 112 -10.87 26.75 -10.82
N ILE A 113 -11.55 27.55 -9.99
CA ILE A 113 -12.29 27.07 -8.82
C ILE A 113 -13.54 26.30 -9.24
N SER A 114 -14.31 26.83 -10.18
CA SER A 114 -15.50 26.15 -10.74
C SER A 114 -15.10 24.87 -11.48
N LEU A 115 -14.01 24.94 -12.22
CA LEU A 115 -13.44 23.80 -12.93
C LEU A 115 -13.04 22.69 -11.97
N LYS A 116 -12.30 23.00 -10.88
CA LYS A 116 -11.90 22.02 -9.85
C LYS A 116 -13.15 21.40 -9.19
N ARG A 117 -14.14 22.20 -8.82
CA ARG A 117 -15.41 21.66 -8.25
C ARG A 117 -16.11 20.71 -9.22
N GLY A 118 -16.13 21.01 -10.51
CA GLY A 118 -16.70 20.15 -11.53
C GLY A 118 -15.96 18.81 -11.64
N ILE A 119 -14.63 18.83 -11.59
CA ILE A 119 -13.80 17.62 -11.55
C ILE A 119 -14.13 16.80 -10.31
N ASP A 120 -14.11 17.41 -9.12
CA ASP A 120 -14.35 16.72 -7.83
C ASP A 120 -15.72 16.03 -7.79
N LYS A 121 -16.79 16.77 -8.11
CA LYS A 121 -18.15 16.21 -8.13
C LYS A 121 -18.30 15.08 -9.15
N THR A 122 -17.65 15.20 -10.30
CA THR A 122 -17.70 14.16 -11.33
C THR A 122 -16.98 12.91 -10.88
N ILE A 123 -15.77 13.03 -10.30
CA ILE A 123 -15.01 11.91 -9.80
C ILE A 123 -15.76 11.22 -8.63
N GLU A 124 -16.34 11.99 -7.71
CA GLU A 124 -17.15 11.43 -6.61
C GLU A 124 -18.34 10.59 -7.12
N ALA A 125 -19.02 11.08 -8.16
CA ALA A 125 -20.11 10.33 -8.78
C ALA A 125 -19.62 9.06 -9.49
N LEU A 126 -18.51 9.15 -10.23
CA LEU A 126 -17.93 8.01 -10.95
C LEU A 126 -17.40 6.92 -10.00
N VAL A 127 -16.90 7.29 -8.84
CA VAL A 127 -16.49 6.35 -7.79
C VAL A 127 -17.66 5.47 -7.33
N LYS A 128 -18.87 6.05 -7.20
CA LYS A 128 -20.07 5.28 -6.87
C LYS A 128 -20.45 4.32 -8.01
N GLU A 129 -20.33 4.75 -9.26
CA GLU A 129 -20.56 3.90 -10.43
C GLU A 129 -19.57 2.73 -10.50
N ILE A 130 -18.29 2.93 -10.16
CA ILE A 130 -17.30 1.85 -10.07
C ILE A 130 -17.74 0.81 -9.04
N ALA A 131 -18.20 1.23 -7.87
CA ALA A 131 -18.66 0.33 -6.83
C ALA A 131 -19.91 -0.49 -7.27
N GLU A 132 -20.81 0.13 -8.04
CA GLU A 132 -21.99 -0.55 -8.60
C GLU A 132 -21.62 -1.55 -9.72
N MET A 133 -20.56 -1.28 -10.47
CA MET A 133 -20.05 -2.18 -11.53
C MET A 133 -19.27 -3.37 -10.97
N ALA A 134 -18.75 -3.25 -9.76
CA ALA A 134 -17.86 -4.23 -9.16
C ALA A 134 -18.57 -5.57 -8.90
N LYS A 135 -17.92 -6.67 -9.28
CA LYS A 135 -18.38 -8.04 -8.99
C LYS A 135 -17.59 -8.58 -7.80
N PRO A 136 -18.25 -9.09 -6.75
CA PRO A 136 -17.56 -9.66 -5.61
C PRO A 136 -16.71 -10.89 -6.02
N VAL A 137 -15.61 -11.08 -5.30
CA VAL A 137 -14.66 -12.19 -5.52
C VAL A 137 -14.67 -13.08 -4.28
N GLU A 138 -15.09 -14.35 -4.47
CA GLU A 138 -15.19 -15.33 -3.40
C GLU A 138 -14.74 -16.73 -3.87
N GLY A 139 -14.30 -17.57 -2.95
CA GLY A 139 -13.94 -18.95 -3.20
C GLY A 139 -12.88 -19.13 -4.28
N SER A 140 -13.16 -19.96 -5.29
CA SER A 140 -12.22 -20.25 -6.39
C SER A 140 -11.86 -19.03 -7.26
N ALA A 141 -12.67 -17.98 -7.25
CA ALA A 141 -12.37 -16.76 -7.99
C ALA A 141 -11.16 -16.03 -7.42
N ILE A 142 -10.83 -16.20 -6.13
CA ILE A 142 -9.63 -15.64 -5.51
C ILE A 142 -8.37 -16.16 -6.19
N ALA A 143 -8.30 -17.47 -6.42
CA ALA A 143 -7.16 -18.10 -7.12
C ALA A 143 -7.03 -17.59 -8.56
N GLN A 144 -8.14 -17.38 -9.26
CA GLN A 144 -8.15 -16.79 -10.59
C GLN A 144 -7.57 -15.36 -10.61
N VAL A 145 -8.06 -14.51 -9.71
CA VAL A 145 -7.55 -13.13 -9.56
C VAL A 145 -6.06 -13.14 -9.27
N ALA A 146 -5.64 -13.96 -8.31
CA ALA A 146 -4.23 -14.07 -7.92
C ALA A 146 -3.35 -14.56 -9.07
N THR A 147 -3.80 -15.56 -9.83
CA THR A 147 -3.09 -16.08 -11.02
C THR A 147 -2.89 -15.00 -12.06
N VAL A 148 -3.96 -14.28 -12.41
CA VAL A 148 -3.88 -13.21 -13.41
C VAL A 148 -2.95 -12.08 -12.95
N SER A 149 -3.09 -11.66 -11.70
CA SER A 149 -2.24 -10.61 -11.11
C SER A 149 -0.77 -11.03 -10.98
N ALA A 150 -0.50 -12.34 -10.88
CA ALA A 150 0.86 -12.90 -10.88
C ALA A 150 1.45 -13.09 -12.30
N GLY A 151 0.82 -12.54 -13.34
CA GLY A 151 1.26 -12.70 -14.73
C GLY A 151 0.94 -14.07 -15.32
N ASN A 152 -0.20 -14.66 -14.96
CA ASN A 152 -0.68 -15.99 -15.30
C ASN A 152 0.16 -17.14 -14.70
N ASP A 153 0.82 -16.90 -13.56
CA ASP A 153 1.49 -17.95 -12.80
C ASP A 153 0.48 -18.67 -11.89
N GLU A 154 0.02 -19.85 -12.33
CA GLU A 154 -0.96 -20.67 -11.61
C GLU A 154 -0.45 -21.15 -10.24
N GLN A 155 0.87 -21.38 -10.10
CA GLN A 155 1.44 -21.82 -8.83
C GLN A 155 1.41 -20.70 -7.80
N VAL A 156 1.79 -19.49 -8.20
CA VAL A 156 1.69 -18.30 -7.35
C VAL A 156 0.24 -18.00 -7.00
N GLY A 157 -0.67 -18.06 -7.98
CA GLY A 157 -2.09 -17.83 -7.77
C GLY A 157 -2.71 -18.80 -6.76
N ALA A 158 -2.44 -20.09 -6.89
CA ALA A 158 -2.89 -21.12 -5.96
C ALA A 158 -2.33 -20.91 -4.55
N MET A 159 -1.05 -20.54 -4.45
CA MET A 159 -0.40 -20.29 -3.16
C MET A 159 -0.97 -19.07 -2.44
N ILE A 160 -1.28 -17.98 -3.16
CA ILE A 160 -1.93 -16.78 -2.58
C ILE A 160 -3.34 -17.13 -2.10
N ALA A 161 -4.11 -17.88 -2.89
CA ALA A 161 -5.44 -18.31 -2.49
C ALA A 161 -5.42 -19.22 -1.26
N GLU A 162 -4.50 -20.18 -1.20
CA GLU A 162 -4.27 -21.04 -0.04
C GLU A 162 -3.85 -20.22 1.19
N ALA A 163 -2.98 -19.22 1.01
CA ALA A 163 -2.60 -18.33 2.09
C ALA A 163 -3.81 -17.56 2.63
N MET A 164 -4.66 -17.02 1.76
CA MET A 164 -5.89 -16.30 2.14
C MET A 164 -6.94 -17.19 2.80
N GLU A 165 -7.00 -18.47 2.44
CA GLU A 165 -7.89 -19.44 3.08
C GLU A 165 -7.40 -19.86 4.47
N ARG A 166 -6.08 -20.05 4.64
CA ARG A 166 -5.45 -20.48 5.90
C ARG A 166 -5.44 -19.39 6.96
N VAL A 167 -5.24 -18.14 6.57
CA VAL A 167 -5.39 -17.01 7.47
C VAL A 167 -6.81 -16.49 7.39
N THR A 168 -7.43 -16.22 8.54
CA THR A 168 -8.78 -15.64 8.58
C THR A 168 -8.79 -14.26 7.91
N LYS A 169 -9.97 -13.63 7.74
CA LYS A 169 -10.10 -12.29 7.13
C LYS A 169 -9.19 -11.24 7.80
N ASP A 170 -8.87 -11.42 9.07
CA ASP A 170 -7.98 -10.55 9.85
C ASP A 170 -6.52 -11.04 9.90
N GLY A 171 -6.22 -12.16 9.24
CA GLY A 171 -4.87 -12.71 9.17
C GLY A 171 -4.00 -11.98 8.15
N VAL A 172 -2.69 -12.04 8.35
CA VAL A 172 -1.70 -11.33 7.54
C VAL A 172 -0.96 -12.27 6.63
N ILE A 173 -0.73 -11.85 5.39
CA ILE A 173 0.12 -12.56 4.44
C ILE A 173 1.34 -11.68 4.17
N THR A 174 2.53 -12.24 4.40
CA THR A 174 3.82 -11.58 4.12
C THR A 174 4.62 -12.37 3.09
N VAL A 175 5.51 -11.67 2.40
CA VAL A 175 6.41 -12.28 1.41
C VAL A 175 7.84 -12.11 1.90
N GLU A 176 8.58 -13.22 2.01
CA GLU A 176 9.96 -13.24 2.51
C GLU A 176 10.90 -13.90 1.49
N GLU A 177 12.16 -13.50 1.54
CA GLU A 177 13.21 -14.14 0.75
C GLU A 177 13.64 -15.47 1.41
N SER A 178 13.81 -16.50 0.60
CA SER A 178 14.30 -17.79 1.03
C SER A 178 15.66 -18.12 0.39
N LYS A 179 16.47 -18.89 1.07
CA LYS A 179 17.69 -19.48 0.50
C LYS A 179 17.40 -20.76 -0.31
N SER A 180 16.14 -21.21 -0.32
CA SER A 180 15.68 -22.33 -1.14
C SER A 180 15.59 -21.93 -2.62
N LEU A 181 15.56 -22.90 -3.51
CA LEU A 181 15.25 -22.68 -4.92
C LEU A 181 13.74 -22.67 -5.19
N THR A 182 12.95 -23.18 -4.25
CA THR A 182 11.48 -23.30 -4.33
C THR A 182 10.79 -22.23 -3.51
N THR A 183 9.63 -21.79 -3.98
CA THR A 183 8.73 -20.92 -3.22
C THR A 183 7.80 -21.79 -2.38
N GLU A 184 7.64 -21.49 -1.10
CA GLU A 184 6.88 -22.27 -0.13
C GLU A 184 5.97 -21.37 0.71
N LEU A 185 4.82 -21.92 1.13
CA LEU A 185 3.89 -21.28 2.05
C LEU A 185 4.04 -21.87 3.47
N GLU A 186 4.32 -21.03 4.43
CA GLU A 186 4.35 -21.38 5.85
C GLU A 186 3.32 -20.55 6.62
N VAL A 187 2.60 -21.16 7.56
CA VAL A 187 1.72 -20.42 8.49
C VAL A 187 2.32 -20.48 9.88
N VAL A 188 2.52 -19.31 10.46
CA VAL A 188 3.19 -19.13 11.77
C VAL A 188 2.35 -18.26 12.68
N GLU A 189 2.62 -18.31 13.98
CA GLU A 189 2.04 -17.38 14.94
C GLU A 189 2.55 -15.97 14.65
N GLY A 190 1.65 -15.02 14.73
CA GLY A 190 1.95 -13.61 14.47
C GLY A 190 0.68 -12.77 14.47
N MET A 191 0.85 -11.47 14.40
CA MET A 191 -0.27 -10.53 14.29
C MET A 191 0.11 -9.23 13.62
N GLN A 192 -0.89 -8.52 13.13
CA GLN A 192 -0.75 -7.14 12.69
C GLN A 192 -1.37 -6.17 13.71
N ILE A 193 -0.66 -5.10 13.95
CA ILE A 193 -1.06 -3.97 14.79
C ILE A 193 -1.28 -2.78 13.86
N ASP A 194 -2.44 -2.11 13.95
CA ASP A 194 -2.79 -0.95 13.13
C ASP A 194 -2.13 0.32 13.69
N ARG A 195 -0.81 0.27 13.81
CA ARG A 195 0.08 1.36 14.23
C ARG A 195 1.40 1.24 13.48
N GLY A 196 1.79 2.29 12.79
CA GLY A 196 3.07 2.39 12.12
C GLY A 196 4.15 3.03 13.00
N TYR A 197 5.33 3.27 12.41
CA TYR A 197 6.44 3.89 13.12
C TYR A 197 6.11 5.33 13.56
N ILE A 198 6.57 5.71 14.76
CA ILE A 198 6.38 7.08 15.30
C ILE A 198 7.19 8.11 14.49
N SER A 199 8.31 7.70 13.90
CA SER A 199 9.20 8.60 13.17
C SER A 199 9.73 7.93 11.89
N PRO A 200 9.69 8.61 10.73
CA PRO A 200 10.28 8.10 9.50
C PRO A 200 11.80 7.92 9.57
N TYR A 201 12.46 8.53 10.55
CA TYR A 201 13.89 8.30 10.77
C TYR A 201 14.23 6.88 11.25
N PHE A 202 13.26 6.08 11.64
CA PHE A 202 13.44 4.66 11.97
C PHE A 202 13.50 3.75 10.72
N ILE A 203 13.13 4.23 9.54
CA ILE A 203 13.11 3.46 8.29
C ILE A 203 14.49 2.82 8.05
N THR A 204 14.49 1.51 7.78
CA THR A 204 15.68 0.73 7.42
C THR A 204 15.76 0.47 5.92
N ASN A 205 14.62 0.37 5.26
CA ASN A 205 14.49 0.18 3.82
C ASN A 205 13.86 1.43 3.19
N ASN A 206 14.69 2.29 2.60
CA ASN A 206 14.24 3.57 2.05
C ASN A 206 13.40 3.39 0.77
N ASP A 207 13.65 2.36 -0.01
CA ASP A 207 12.92 2.12 -1.26
C ASP A 207 11.45 1.76 -0.98
N ARG A 208 11.21 1.03 0.11
CA ARG A 208 9.88 0.59 0.54
C ARG A 208 9.28 1.45 1.64
N GLN A 209 10.02 2.40 2.19
CA GLN A 209 9.63 3.26 3.32
C GLN A 209 9.18 2.46 4.56
N ILE A 210 9.85 1.34 4.86
CA ILE A 210 9.53 0.45 5.97
C ILE A 210 10.72 0.23 6.90
N VAL A 211 10.42 -0.20 8.12
CA VAL A 211 11.39 -0.78 9.05
C VAL A 211 11.29 -2.30 8.95
N GLU A 212 12.39 -2.97 8.71
CA GLU A 212 12.50 -4.43 8.74
C GLU A 212 13.53 -4.84 9.78
N PHE A 213 13.12 -5.70 10.72
CA PHE A 213 13.99 -6.30 11.73
C PHE A 213 13.88 -7.82 11.69
N GLU A 214 15.00 -8.50 11.82
CA GLU A 214 15.08 -9.94 11.99
C GLU A 214 15.61 -10.27 13.39
N ASN A 215 15.06 -11.30 14.02
CA ASN A 215 15.43 -11.76 15.35
C ASN A 215 15.44 -10.63 16.40
N ALA A 216 14.35 -9.85 16.40
CA ALA A 216 14.24 -8.65 17.20
C ALA A 216 13.74 -8.92 18.63
N ARG A 217 14.12 -8.03 19.54
CA ARG A 217 13.52 -7.91 20.88
C ARG A 217 12.37 -6.90 20.85
N ILE A 218 11.38 -7.10 21.71
CA ILE A 218 10.21 -6.23 21.80
C ILE A 218 10.03 -5.78 23.26
N LEU A 219 10.13 -4.48 23.47
CA LEU A 219 9.78 -3.84 24.74
C LEU A 219 8.30 -3.43 24.68
N ILE A 220 7.50 -3.94 25.61
CA ILE A 220 6.06 -3.71 25.67
C ILE A 220 5.72 -3.01 26.98
N THR A 221 5.16 -1.80 26.90
CA THR A 221 4.78 -1.02 28.10
C THR A 221 3.53 -0.18 27.84
N ASP A 222 2.74 0.04 28.87
CA ASP A 222 1.62 0.98 28.88
C ASP A 222 2.04 2.41 29.27
N LYS A 223 3.33 2.61 29.56
CA LYS A 223 3.89 3.91 29.95
C LYS A 223 4.15 4.79 28.74
N LYS A 224 3.92 6.09 28.90
CA LYS A 224 4.43 7.11 28.00
C LYS A 224 5.90 7.40 28.31
N ILE A 225 6.76 7.37 27.29
CA ILE A 225 8.20 7.52 27.43
C ILE A 225 8.62 8.89 26.87
N SER A 226 9.00 9.81 27.74
CA SER A 226 9.47 11.15 27.37
C SER A 226 10.95 11.35 27.68
N SER A 227 11.47 10.64 28.70
CA SER A 227 12.88 10.71 29.12
C SER A 227 13.66 9.48 28.66
N ILE A 228 14.82 9.69 28.07
CA ILE A 228 15.72 8.60 27.70
C ILE A 228 16.24 7.82 28.89
N GLN A 229 16.33 8.45 30.06
CA GLN A 229 16.84 7.81 31.29
C GLN A 229 16.04 6.58 31.67
N ASP A 230 14.73 6.57 31.41
CA ASP A 230 13.87 5.42 31.67
C ASP A 230 14.24 4.21 30.79
N LEU A 231 14.79 4.45 29.58
CA LEU A 231 15.15 3.41 28.61
C LEU A 231 16.63 2.96 28.70
N VAL A 232 17.53 3.77 29.25
CA VAL A 232 18.99 3.50 29.25
C VAL A 232 19.29 2.06 29.73
N PRO A 233 18.72 1.56 30.84
CA PRO A 233 19.04 0.23 31.34
C PRO A 233 18.65 -0.91 30.36
N VAL A 234 17.56 -0.73 29.62
CA VAL A 234 17.11 -1.69 28.59
C VAL A 234 17.98 -1.58 27.35
N LEU A 235 18.23 -0.34 26.88
CA LEU A 235 19.02 -0.09 25.68
C LEU A 235 20.44 -0.61 25.80
N GLU A 236 21.09 -0.45 26.95
CA GLU A 236 22.43 -1.01 27.20
C GLU A 236 22.44 -2.54 27.13
N LYS A 237 21.42 -3.20 27.69
CA LYS A 237 21.31 -4.66 27.64
C LYS A 237 21.12 -5.16 26.21
N VAL A 238 20.24 -4.52 25.44
CA VAL A 238 19.96 -4.87 24.03
C VAL A 238 21.17 -4.59 23.14
N ALA A 239 21.85 -3.45 23.35
CA ALA A 239 23.05 -3.09 22.59
C ALA A 239 24.18 -4.12 22.78
N ARG A 240 24.35 -4.68 23.99
CA ARG A 240 25.36 -5.74 24.27
C ARG A 240 25.07 -7.03 23.52
N VAL A 241 23.82 -7.36 23.27
CA VAL A 241 23.42 -8.56 22.51
C VAL A 241 23.45 -8.31 21.01
N GLY A 242 23.40 -7.03 20.58
CA GLY A 242 23.42 -6.64 19.17
C GLY A 242 22.14 -6.97 18.40
N GLN A 243 21.02 -7.19 19.10
CA GLN A 243 19.73 -7.48 18.46
C GLN A 243 18.95 -6.20 18.21
N PRO A 244 18.12 -6.13 17.13
CA PRO A 244 17.18 -5.02 16.95
C PRO A 244 16.15 -4.94 18.07
N LEU A 245 15.65 -3.74 18.35
CA LEU A 245 14.65 -3.48 19.37
C LEU A 245 13.44 -2.75 18.78
N LEU A 246 12.26 -3.34 18.94
CA LEU A 246 10.98 -2.63 18.79
C LEU A 246 10.49 -2.18 20.16
N ILE A 247 10.12 -0.91 20.27
CA ILE A 247 9.47 -0.35 21.47
C ILE A 247 8.00 -0.14 21.17
N ILE A 248 7.13 -0.77 21.94
CA ILE A 248 5.67 -0.59 21.92
C ILE A 248 5.29 0.09 23.22
N ALA A 249 4.94 1.36 23.18
CA ALA A 249 4.64 2.18 24.36
C ALA A 249 3.38 3.02 24.11
N GLU A 250 2.77 3.56 25.18
CA GLU A 250 1.67 4.51 24.98
C GLU A 250 2.03 5.62 24.01
N ASP A 251 3.18 6.23 24.20
CA ASP A 251 3.84 7.15 23.26
C ASP A 251 5.34 7.19 23.55
N VAL A 252 6.13 7.56 22.53
CA VAL A 252 7.56 7.89 22.70
C VAL A 252 7.80 9.26 22.11
N GLU A 253 8.19 10.22 22.94
CA GLU A 253 8.32 11.63 22.53
C GLU A 253 9.53 12.31 23.16
N GLY A 254 9.71 13.60 22.85
CA GLY A 254 10.70 14.47 23.48
C GLY A 254 12.14 13.97 23.37
N ASP A 255 12.85 13.99 24.49
CA ASP A 255 14.26 13.59 24.57
C ASP A 255 14.47 12.09 24.27
N ALA A 256 13.54 11.23 24.68
CA ALA A 256 13.62 9.81 24.40
C ALA A 256 13.60 9.54 22.89
N LEU A 257 12.64 10.10 22.16
CA LEU A 257 12.54 9.94 20.71
C LEU A 257 13.77 10.48 19.99
N ALA A 258 14.19 11.70 20.33
CA ALA A 258 15.36 12.33 19.71
C ALA A 258 16.63 11.47 19.89
N THR A 259 16.83 10.94 21.09
CA THR A 259 18.01 10.11 21.41
C THR A 259 17.97 8.77 20.69
N LEU A 260 16.80 8.11 20.58
CA LEU A 260 16.64 6.88 19.82
C LEU A 260 16.97 7.10 18.34
N VAL A 261 16.44 8.16 17.73
CA VAL A 261 16.71 8.52 16.33
C VAL A 261 18.20 8.79 16.10
N VAL A 262 18.87 9.53 16.99
CA VAL A 262 20.32 9.81 16.86
C VAL A 262 21.14 8.53 16.97
N ASN A 263 20.85 7.65 17.93
CA ASN A 263 21.58 6.39 18.09
C ASN A 263 21.36 5.42 16.92
N LYS A 264 20.14 5.38 16.37
CA LYS A 264 19.84 4.62 15.12
C LYS A 264 20.63 5.20 13.95
N ALA A 265 20.61 6.52 13.76
CA ALA A 265 21.33 7.17 12.66
C ALA A 265 22.86 6.97 12.73
N ARG A 266 23.41 6.84 13.95
CA ARG A 266 24.84 6.52 14.19
C ARG A 266 25.16 5.03 14.05
N GLY A 267 24.16 4.17 13.82
CA GLY A 267 24.37 2.72 13.76
C GLY A 267 24.71 2.05 15.10
N VAL A 268 24.52 2.75 16.22
CA VAL A 268 24.77 2.22 17.57
C VAL A 268 23.67 1.24 18.00
N LEU A 269 22.43 1.55 17.62
CA LEU A 269 21.25 0.74 17.93
C LEU A 269 20.37 0.57 16.68
N ALA A 270 19.97 -0.67 16.40
CA ALA A 270 18.88 -0.95 15.49
C ALA A 270 17.56 -0.86 16.29
N VAL A 271 16.89 0.27 16.24
CA VAL A 271 15.71 0.53 17.09
C VAL A 271 14.60 1.20 16.28
N ALA A 272 13.36 0.86 16.61
CA ALA A 272 12.15 1.55 16.17
C ALA A 272 11.13 1.62 17.31
N ALA A 273 10.20 2.56 17.20
CA ALA A 273 9.14 2.72 18.17
C ALA A 273 7.78 2.91 17.48
N ILE A 274 6.75 2.28 18.04
CA ILE A 274 5.35 2.44 17.65
C ILE A 274 4.49 2.80 18.85
N LYS A 275 3.34 3.42 18.60
CA LYS A 275 2.34 3.66 19.64
C LYS A 275 1.57 2.37 19.93
N ALA A 276 1.29 2.12 21.20
CA ALA A 276 0.43 1.02 21.62
C ALA A 276 -0.98 1.15 21.00
N PRO A 277 -1.58 0.04 20.55
CA PRO A 277 -2.93 0.05 20.02
C PRO A 277 -3.98 0.25 21.13
N GLY A 278 -5.10 0.86 20.81
CA GLY A 278 -6.21 1.09 21.73
C GLY A 278 -5.97 2.19 22.75
N PHE A 279 -6.90 2.28 23.71
CA PHE A 279 -6.91 3.28 24.78
C PHE A 279 -7.38 2.64 26.10
N GLY A 280 -6.93 3.18 27.26
CA GLY A 280 -7.36 2.73 28.60
C GLY A 280 -7.12 1.23 28.82
N ASP A 281 -8.07 0.54 29.44
CA ASP A 281 -7.97 -0.89 29.75
C ASP A 281 -7.87 -1.77 28.51
N ARG A 282 -8.46 -1.35 27.40
CA ARG A 282 -8.32 -2.04 26.11
C ARG A 282 -6.89 -2.02 25.62
N ARG A 283 -6.16 -0.91 25.78
CA ARG A 283 -4.72 -0.84 25.45
C ARG A 283 -3.94 -1.89 26.23
N LYS A 284 -4.18 -2.00 27.55
CA LYS A 284 -3.51 -2.98 28.40
C LYS A 284 -3.80 -4.40 27.94
N ALA A 285 -5.06 -4.69 27.62
CA ALA A 285 -5.45 -6.01 27.13
C ALA A 285 -4.76 -6.37 25.80
N LEU A 286 -4.65 -5.43 24.87
CA LEU A 286 -3.94 -5.64 23.60
C LEU A 286 -2.42 -5.77 23.79
N LEU A 287 -1.81 -4.97 24.67
CA LEU A 287 -0.40 -5.10 25.02
C LEU A 287 -0.10 -6.45 25.66
N GLN A 288 -1.00 -6.98 26.49
CA GLN A 288 -0.87 -8.30 27.07
C GLN A 288 -1.00 -9.40 26.00
N ASP A 289 -1.89 -9.24 25.02
CA ASP A 289 -2.02 -10.18 23.90
C ASP A 289 -0.72 -10.24 23.08
N ILE A 290 -0.10 -9.07 22.81
CA ILE A 290 1.19 -8.98 22.13
C ILE A 290 2.30 -9.64 22.98
N ALA A 291 2.32 -9.41 24.28
CA ALA A 291 3.30 -10.00 25.18
C ALA A 291 3.23 -11.53 25.17
N ILE A 292 2.02 -12.10 25.25
CA ILE A 292 1.81 -13.56 25.18
C ILE A 292 2.25 -14.11 23.81
N LEU A 293 1.91 -13.43 22.72
CA LEU A 293 2.28 -13.85 21.38
C LEU A 293 3.80 -13.90 21.16
N THR A 294 4.53 -13.00 21.82
CA THR A 294 5.98 -12.80 21.61
C THR A 294 6.84 -13.40 22.70
N ASP A 295 6.24 -14.19 23.60
CA ASP A 295 6.91 -14.77 24.78
C ASP A 295 7.61 -13.70 25.64
N GLY A 296 6.93 -12.57 25.84
CA GLY A 296 7.43 -11.46 26.64
C GLY A 296 6.48 -11.10 27.77
N GLN A 297 6.81 -9.99 28.46
CA GLN A 297 6.00 -9.46 29.57
C GLN A 297 5.66 -7.99 29.28
N MET A 298 4.43 -7.60 29.54
CA MET A 298 4.05 -6.20 29.56
C MET A 298 4.64 -5.54 30.82
N ILE A 299 5.46 -4.52 30.64
CA ILE A 299 6.07 -3.76 31.73
C ILE A 299 5.11 -2.62 32.10
N SER A 300 4.51 -2.72 33.29
CA SER A 300 3.57 -1.76 33.85
C SER A 300 3.79 -1.56 35.34
N GLU A 301 3.75 -0.31 35.79
CA GLU A 301 3.90 0.04 37.20
C GLU A 301 2.73 -0.51 38.04
N GLU A 302 1.57 -0.73 37.46
CA GLU A 302 0.41 -1.32 38.14
C GLU A 302 0.63 -2.77 38.61
N ILE A 303 1.46 -3.51 37.89
CA ILE A 303 1.86 -4.88 38.25
C ILE A 303 3.22 -4.92 38.93
N GLY A 304 3.77 -3.77 39.32
CA GLY A 304 5.04 -3.66 40.01
C GLY A 304 6.29 -3.81 39.17
N LEU A 305 6.17 -3.71 37.82
CA LEU A 305 7.28 -3.74 36.88
C LEU A 305 7.59 -2.33 36.36
N SER A 306 8.87 -1.96 36.38
CA SER A 306 9.35 -0.68 35.90
C SER A 306 10.41 -0.86 34.81
N LEU A 307 10.57 0.14 33.93
CA LEU A 307 11.50 0.08 32.79
C LEU A 307 12.97 -0.04 33.23
N ASP A 308 13.33 0.56 34.35
CA ASP A 308 14.68 0.51 34.94
C ASP A 308 15.06 -0.89 35.44
N THR A 309 14.08 -1.68 35.89
CA THR A 309 14.28 -3.06 36.34
C THR A 309 14.13 -4.11 35.25
N ALA A 310 13.70 -3.71 34.04
CA ALA A 310 13.45 -4.63 32.96
C ALA A 310 14.70 -5.45 32.57
N THR A 311 14.52 -6.75 32.40
CA THR A 311 15.56 -7.70 31.96
C THR A 311 15.35 -8.11 30.51
N LEU A 312 16.37 -8.72 29.88
CA LEU A 312 16.23 -9.23 28.51
C LEU A 312 15.19 -10.33 28.37
N GLU A 313 14.96 -11.09 29.44
CA GLU A 313 13.98 -12.19 29.49
C GLU A 313 12.54 -11.69 29.54
N MET A 314 12.33 -10.44 29.98
CA MET A 314 11.01 -9.80 29.98
C MET A 314 10.66 -9.24 28.60
N LEU A 315 11.66 -9.06 27.72
CA LEU A 315 11.43 -8.57 26.37
C LEU A 315 10.88 -9.68 25.48
N GLY A 316 9.81 -9.38 24.75
CA GLY A 316 9.29 -10.27 23.74
C GLY A 316 10.32 -10.54 22.64
N THR A 317 10.10 -11.61 21.87
CA THR A 317 10.94 -12.02 20.75
C THR A 317 10.13 -12.14 19.48
N ALA A 318 10.70 -11.69 18.35
CA ALA A 318 10.10 -11.89 17.05
C ALA A 318 11.15 -12.37 16.04
N ARG A 319 10.76 -13.33 15.18
CA ARG A 319 11.58 -13.77 14.07
C ARG A 319 11.74 -12.64 13.05
N LYS A 320 10.63 -11.96 12.75
CA LYS A 320 10.59 -10.81 11.84
C LYS A 320 9.59 -9.76 12.31
N ILE A 321 9.96 -8.51 12.13
CA ILE A 321 9.08 -7.36 12.33
C ILE A 321 9.15 -6.50 11.07
N THR A 322 7.98 -6.14 10.54
CA THR A 322 7.86 -5.18 9.44
C THR A 322 6.93 -4.06 9.89
N ILE A 323 7.42 -2.81 9.82
CA ILE A 323 6.66 -1.63 10.22
C ILE A 323 6.59 -0.68 9.03
N ASP A 324 5.40 -0.37 8.60
CA ASP A 324 5.13 0.69 7.64
C ASP A 324 4.60 1.96 8.34
N LYS A 325 4.08 2.89 7.57
CA LYS A 325 3.53 4.15 8.09
C LYS A 325 2.26 3.96 8.94
N GLU A 326 1.51 2.89 8.73
CA GLU A 326 0.17 2.68 9.28
C GLU A 326 0.07 1.41 10.13
N SER A 327 0.91 0.42 9.85
CA SER A 327 0.82 -0.90 10.47
C SER A 327 2.17 -1.48 10.90
N THR A 328 2.10 -2.45 11.81
CA THR A 328 3.23 -3.25 12.28
C THR A 328 2.85 -4.71 12.25
N THR A 329 3.56 -5.50 11.46
CA THR A 329 3.42 -6.96 11.42
C THR A 329 4.52 -7.62 12.26
N ILE A 330 4.13 -8.46 13.20
CA ILE A 330 5.02 -9.23 14.07
C ILE A 330 4.85 -10.71 13.75
N VAL A 331 5.95 -11.37 13.39
CA VAL A 331 6.03 -12.83 13.25
C VAL A 331 6.77 -13.37 14.46
N ALA A 332 6.10 -14.20 15.25
CA ALA A 332 6.68 -14.75 16.49
C ALA A 332 7.95 -15.58 16.23
N ALA A 333 8.86 -15.60 17.19
CA ALA A 333 10.14 -16.33 17.08
C ALA A 333 10.05 -17.77 17.54
N GLY A 334 9.09 -18.09 18.43
CA GLY A 334 8.96 -19.38 19.09
C GLY A 334 7.59 -20.03 18.91
N GLU A 335 7.43 -21.23 19.45
CA GLU A 335 6.14 -21.93 19.52
C GLU A 335 5.35 -21.40 20.73
N THR A 336 4.65 -20.28 20.55
CA THR A 336 3.76 -19.66 21.56
C THR A 336 2.31 -20.14 21.44
N LYS A 337 2.07 -21.14 20.61
CA LYS A 337 0.74 -21.66 20.27
C LYS A 337 -0.09 -22.09 21.50
N PRO A 338 0.44 -22.81 22.49
CA PRO A 338 -0.35 -23.20 23.66
C PRO A 338 -0.81 -21.99 24.48
N GLU A 339 0.06 -21.02 24.71
CA GLU A 339 -0.22 -19.80 25.47
C GLU A 339 -1.24 -18.93 24.73
N VAL A 340 -1.09 -18.78 23.43
CA VAL A 340 -2.03 -18.06 22.55
C VAL A 340 -3.40 -18.74 22.55
N GLN A 341 -3.47 -20.07 22.46
CA GLN A 341 -4.73 -20.81 22.53
C GLN A 341 -5.42 -20.64 23.89
N THR A 342 -4.65 -20.66 24.97
CA THR A 342 -5.16 -20.39 26.32
C THR A 342 -5.72 -18.97 26.41
N ARG A 343 -5.03 -18.00 25.83
CA ARG A 343 -5.50 -16.60 25.78
C ARG A 343 -6.78 -16.44 24.97
N ILE A 344 -6.86 -17.09 23.83
CA ILE A 344 -8.09 -17.11 23.00
C ILE A 344 -9.27 -17.70 23.80
N ALA A 345 -9.04 -18.79 24.55
CA ALA A 345 -10.09 -19.38 25.38
C ALA A 345 -10.59 -18.42 26.46
N GLN A 346 -9.68 -17.67 27.13
CA GLN A 346 -10.04 -16.64 28.10
C GLN A 346 -10.87 -15.52 27.47
N ILE A 347 -10.50 -15.05 26.28
CA ILE A 347 -11.24 -13.98 25.58
C ILE A 347 -12.61 -14.49 25.13
N ARG A 348 -12.74 -15.76 24.70
CA ARG A 348 -14.04 -16.37 24.38
C ARG A 348 -14.96 -16.43 25.59
N GLN A 349 -14.43 -16.77 26.77
CA GLN A 349 -15.22 -16.73 27.98
C GLN A 349 -15.73 -15.31 28.29
N GLN A 350 -14.88 -14.28 28.16
CA GLN A 350 -15.28 -12.88 28.31
C GLN A 350 -16.35 -12.48 27.31
N LEU A 351 -16.28 -13.00 26.07
CA LEU A 351 -17.27 -12.76 25.02
C LEU A 351 -18.64 -13.34 25.38
N GLU A 352 -18.70 -14.49 26.06
CA GLU A 352 -19.95 -15.09 26.52
C GLU A 352 -20.56 -14.35 27.72
N GLU A 353 -19.72 -13.75 28.57
CA GLU A 353 -20.12 -13.04 29.78
C GLU A 353 -20.59 -11.59 29.55
N THR A 354 -20.23 -10.98 28.43
CA THR A 354 -20.58 -9.57 28.16
C THR A 354 -21.92 -9.44 27.43
N ASP A 355 -22.72 -8.45 27.85
CA ASP A 355 -23.98 -8.08 27.18
C ASP A 355 -23.82 -6.90 26.20
N SER A 356 -22.65 -6.24 26.19
CA SER A 356 -22.37 -5.09 25.35
C SER A 356 -22.01 -5.52 23.93
N ASP A 357 -22.81 -5.16 22.94
CA ASP A 357 -22.53 -5.48 21.53
C ASP A 357 -21.20 -4.89 21.06
N TYR A 358 -20.85 -3.70 21.54
CA TYR A 358 -19.57 -3.07 21.25
C TYR A 358 -18.38 -3.85 21.82
N ASP A 359 -18.49 -4.34 23.08
CA ASP A 359 -17.43 -5.14 23.68
C ASP A 359 -17.33 -6.52 23.01
N LYS A 360 -18.46 -7.10 22.60
CA LYS A 360 -18.48 -8.35 21.80
C LYS A 360 -17.69 -8.18 20.51
N GLU A 361 -17.95 -7.10 19.75
CA GLU A 361 -17.21 -6.82 18.52
C GLU A 361 -15.69 -6.73 18.80
N LYS A 362 -15.29 -6.00 19.83
CA LYS A 362 -13.86 -5.81 20.16
C LYS A 362 -13.17 -7.07 20.71
N LEU A 363 -13.88 -7.92 21.42
CA LEU A 363 -13.38 -9.23 21.84
C LEU A 363 -13.24 -10.17 20.62
N GLN A 364 -14.17 -10.13 19.68
CA GLN A 364 -14.07 -10.90 18.43
C GLN A 364 -12.88 -10.45 17.58
N GLU A 365 -12.63 -9.14 17.45
CA GLU A 365 -11.43 -8.62 16.76
C GLU A 365 -10.14 -9.15 17.41
N ARG A 366 -10.05 -9.18 18.73
CA ARG A 366 -8.87 -9.71 19.45
C ARG A 366 -8.66 -11.20 19.19
N ILE A 367 -9.77 -11.98 19.25
CA ILE A 367 -9.72 -13.42 18.93
C ILE A 367 -9.23 -13.60 17.49
N ALA A 368 -9.78 -12.86 16.54
CA ALA A 368 -9.41 -12.96 15.13
C ALA A 368 -7.93 -12.63 14.91
N LYS A 369 -7.40 -11.55 15.50
CA LYS A 369 -5.98 -11.17 15.42
C LYS A 369 -5.05 -12.23 16.03
N LEU A 370 -5.40 -12.86 17.14
CA LEU A 370 -4.60 -13.91 17.77
C LEU A 370 -4.70 -15.26 17.04
N ALA A 371 -5.88 -15.60 16.52
CA ALA A 371 -6.14 -16.88 15.86
C ALA A 371 -5.71 -16.90 14.38
N GLY A 372 -5.66 -15.73 13.74
CA GLY A 372 -5.39 -15.60 12.29
C GLY A 372 -3.97 -15.98 11.89
N GLY A 373 -3.00 -15.77 12.76
CA GLY A 373 -1.60 -16.01 12.46
C GLY A 373 -1.07 -15.14 11.31
N VAL A 374 0.10 -15.51 10.79
CA VAL A 374 0.73 -14.89 9.62
C VAL A 374 1.07 -15.99 8.61
N ALA A 375 0.53 -15.89 7.39
CA ALA A 375 0.98 -16.70 6.28
C ALA A 375 2.23 -16.06 5.66
N VAL A 376 3.31 -16.80 5.59
CA VAL A 376 4.60 -16.36 5.06
C VAL A 376 4.85 -17.08 3.74
N ILE A 377 4.84 -16.34 2.63
CA ILE A 377 5.27 -16.84 1.33
C ILE A 377 6.78 -16.66 1.24
N LYS A 378 7.53 -17.76 1.38
CA LYS A 378 8.99 -17.79 1.28
C LYS A 378 9.39 -17.96 -0.17
N VAL A 379 9.88 -16.92 -0.79
CA VAL A 379 10.22 -16.90 -2.22
C VAL A 379 11.63 -17.43 -2.41
N GLY A 380 11.76 -18.45 -3.25
CA GLY A 380 13.04 -19.03 -3.67
C GLY A 380 13.35 -18.73 -5.13
N ALA A 381 14.65 -18.58 -5.45
CA ALA A 381 15.14 -18.43 -6.82
C ALA A 381 16.63 -18.81 -6.93
N ALA A 382 17.11 -18.99 -8.18
CA ALA A 382 18.48 -19.38 -8.43
C ALA A 382 19.47 -18.21 -8.32
N THR A 383 19.02 -16.98 -8.55
CA THR A 383 19.85 -15.76 -8.51
C THR A 383 19.17 -14.67 -7.69
N GLU A 384 19.95 -13.75 -7.13
CA GLU A 384 19.43 -12.61 -6.34
C GLU A 384 18.51 -11.70 -7.17
N THR A 385 18.84 -11.48 -8.44
CA THR A 385 18.02 -10.67 -9.34
C THR A 385 16.67 -11.32 -9.61
N GLU A 386 16.64 -12.63 -9.90
CA GLU A 386 15.40 -13.38 -10.08
C GLU A 386 14.56 -13.42 -8.79
N LEU A 387 15.23 -13.57 -7.64
CA LEU A 387 14.59 -13.57 -6.33
C LEU A 387 13.82 -12.28 -6.07
N LYS A 388 14.47 -11.13 -6.31
CA LYS A 388 13.86 -9.81 -6.16
C LYS A 388 12.69 -9.60 -7.11
N ASP A 389 12.84 -9.97 -8.39
CA ASP A 389 11.77 -9.85 -9.39
C ASP A 389 10.56 -10.73 -9.01
N ARG A 390 10.80 -12.00 -8.65
CA ARG A 390 9.75 -12.94 -8.25
C ARG A 390 9.03 -12.47 -6.98
N LYS A 391 9.77 -11.96 -6.00
CA LYS A 391 9.21 -11.40 -4.76
C LYS A 391 8.29 -10.22 -5.04
N LEU A 392 8.73 -9.24 -5.83
CA LEU A 392 7.92 -8.08 -6.21
C LEU A 392 6.64 -8.51 -6.93
N ARG A 393 6.73 -9.45 -7.87
CA ARG A 393 5.56 -9.98 -8.59
C ARG A 393 4.55 -10.66 -7.66
N ILE A 394 5.02 -11.42 -6.67
CA ILE A 394 4.14 -12.07 -5.68
C ILE A 394 3.51 -11.01 -4.77
N GLU A 395 4.25 -10.00 -4.35
CA GLU A 395 3.73 -8.88 -3.54
C GLU A 395 2.65 -8.11 -4.29
N ASP A 396 2.86 -7.78 -5.55
CA ASP A 396 1.88 -7.09 -6.40
C ASP A 396 0.61 -7.93 -6.59
N ALA A 397 0.78 -9.24 -6.87
CA ALA A 397 -0.34 -10.16 -6.99
C ALA A 397 -1.13 -10.29 -5.69
N LEU A 398 -0.46 -10.32 -4.55
CA LEU A 398 -1.10 -10.36 -3.23
C LEU A 398 -1.90 -9.08 -2.96
N ASN A 399 -1.32 -7.90 -3.24
CA ASN A 399 -1.99 -6.62 -3.03
C ASN A 399 -3.22 -6.48 -3.94
N ALA A 400 -3.10 -6.82 -5.22
CA ALA A 400 -4.21 -6.82 -6.16
C ALA A 400 -5.31 -7.81 -5.73
N THR A 401 -4.95 -9.00 -5.24
CA THR A 401 -5.91 -9.99 -4.76
C THR A 401 -6.64 -9.51 -3.51
N LYS A 402 -5.94 -8.92 -2.55
CA LYS A 402 -6.56 -8.30 -1.36
C LYS A 402 -7.55 -7.20 -1.77
N ALA A 403 -7.12 -6.30 -2.64
CA ALA A 403 -7.96 -5.21 -3.13
C ALA A 403 -9.23 -5.74 -3.87
N ALA A 404 -9.09 -6.84 -4.62
CA ALA A 404 -10.22 -7.49 -5.29
C ALA A 404 -11.19 -8.18 -4.32
N VAL A 405 -10.70 -8.79 -3.26
CA VAL A 405 -11.55 -9.38 -2.21
C VAL A 405 -12.30 -8.31 -1.41
N GLU A 406 -11.66 -7.14 -1.20
CA GLU A 406 -12.26 -6.04 -0.44
C GLU A 406 -13.40 -5.33 -1.20
N GLU A 407 -13.21 -4.97 -2.47
CA GLU A 407 -14.16 -4.13 -3.23
C GLU A 407 -14.64 -4.79 -4.54
N GLY A 408 -14.26 -6.04 -4.82
CA GLY A 408 -14.64 -6.73 -6.05
C GLY A 408 -13.74 -6.39 -7.24
N ILE A 409 -14.13 -6.91 -8.41
CA ILE A 409 -13.42 -6.75 -9.69
C ILE A 409 -14.28 -6.08 -10.74
N VAL A 410 -13.62 -5.41 -11.67
CA VAL A 410 -14.21 -4.78 -12.85
C VAL A 410 -13.42 -5.19 -14.11
N PRO A 411 -13.97 -5.00 -15.34
CA PRO A 411 -13.20 -5.20 -16.57
C PRO A 411 -11.91 -4.37 -16.56
N GLY A 412 -10.78 -5.03 -16.83
CA GLY A 412 -9.45 -4.41 -16.77
C GLY A 412 -9.06 -3.66 -18.04
N GLY A 413 -7.74 -3.41 -18.17
CA GLY A 413 -7.16 -2.82 -19.37
C GLY A 413 -7.66 -1.40 -19.69
N GLY A 414 -8.12 -0.64 -18.68
CA GLY A 414 -8.70 0.69 -18.86
C GLY A 414 -10.15 0.69 -19.39
N THR A 415 -10.73 -0.48 -19.67
CA THR A 415 -12.10 -0.61 -20.22
C THR A 415 -13.15 -0.02 -19.30
N THR A 416 -13.06 -0.27 -17.99
CA THR A 416 -13.98 0.29 -16.98
C THR A 416 -14.02 1.82 -17.05
N LEU A 417 -12.87 2.47 -17.18
CA LEU A 417 -12.79 3.93 -17.29
C LEU A 417 -13.50 4.43 -18.56
N ILE A 418 -13.40 3.71 -19.67
CA ILE A 418 -14.12 4.05 -20.91
C ILE A 418 -15.63 3.89 -20.75
N LYS A 419 -16.09 2.80 -20.09
CA LYS A 419 -17.53 2.59 -19.84
C LYS A 419 -18.14 3.67 -18.95
N LEU A 420 -17.39 4.20 -17.99
CA LEU A 420 -17.80 5.33 -17.14
C LEU A 420 -18.08 6.62 -17.92
N ILE A 421 -17.51 6.79 -19.12
CA ILE A 421 -17.76 7.96 -19.97
C ILE A 421 -19.25 8.11 -20.28
N THR A 422 -19.99 7.02 -20.42
CA THR A 422 -21.42 7.04 -20.72
C THR A 422 -22.26 7.62 -19.56
N LYS A 423 -21.71 7.63 -18.34
CA LYS A 423 -22.40 8.17 -17.15
C LYS A 423 -22.24 9.67 -17.00
N ILE A 424 -21.26 10.26 -17.66
CA ILE A 424 -20.90 11.69 -17.46
C ILE A 424 -22.02 12.63 -17.88
N ASP A 425 -22.77 12.32 -18.94
CA ASP A 425 -23.85 13.20 -19.39
C ASP A 425 -25.00 13.28 -18.35
N ALA A 426 -25.28 12.18 -17.63
CA ALA A 426 -26.23 12.19 -16.51
C ALA A 426 -25.68 13.00 -15.31
N ILE A 427 -24.39 12.87 -15.00
CA ILE A 427 -23.73 13.63 -13.93
C ILE A 427 -23.77 15.13 -14.24
N LYS A 428 -23.50 15.52 -15.49
CA LYS A 428 -23.53 16.93 -15.95
C LYS A 428 -24.90 17.61 -15.76
N ALA A 429 -25.99 16.85 -15.77
CA ALA A 429 -27.32 17.41 -15.56
C ALA A 429 -27.48 18.06 -14.16
N HIS A 430 -26.63 17.67 -13.19
CA HIS A 430 -26.64 18.17 -11.81
C HIS A 430 -25.57 19.22 -11.53
N LEU A 431 -24.79 19.64 -12.55
CA LEU A 431 -23.68 20.58 -12.44
C LEU A 431 -24.05 21.96 -13.01
N SER A 432 -23.46 23.03 -12.47
CA SER A 432 -23.53 24.36 -13.08
C SER A 432 -22.81 24.41 -14.42
N GLU A 433 -23.09 25.41 -15.26
CA GLU A 433 -22.49 25.53 -16.60
C GLU A 433 -20.95 25.55 -16.57
N GLU A 434 -20.36 26.22 -15.58
CA GLU A 434 -18.91 26.27 -15.42
C GLU A 434 -18.35 24.94 -14.90
N GLU A 435 -19.06 24.23 -14.01
CA GLU A 435 -18.67 22.93 -13.49
C GLU A 435 -18.74 21.83 -14.56
N LYS A 436 -19.62 21.95 -15.55
CA LYS A 436 -19.71 21.03 -16.70
C LYS A 436 -18.41 20.93 -17.49
N ILE A 437 -17.63 22.02 -17.55
CA ILE A 437 -16.31 22.02 -18.17
C ILE A 437 -15.36 21.06 -17.42
N GLY A 438 -15.43 21.06 -16.09
CA GLY A 438 -14.67 20.10 -15.27
C GLY A 438 -15.06 18.65 -15.56
N ALA A 439 -16.35 18.37 -15.74
CA ALA A 439 -16.82 17.05 -16.14
C ALA A 439 -16.32 16.64 -17.55
N ASP A 440 -16.25 17.57 -18.49
CA ASP A 440 -15.70 17.30 -19.82
C ASP A 440 -14.18 17.03 -19.80
N ILE A 441 -13.45 17.65 -18.89
CA ILE A 441 -12.04 17.33 -18.65
C ILE A 441 -11.90 15.90 -18.15
N VAL A 442 -12.68 15.50 -17.14
CA VAL A 442 -12.68 14.12 -16.65
C VAL A 442 -13.04 13.15 -17.77
N LYS A 443 -14.08 13.45 -18.57
CA LYS A 443 -14.50 12.63 -19.72
C LYS A 443 -13.34 12.32 -20.66
N ARG A 444 -12.50 13.30 -20.97
CA ARG A 444 -11.33 13.14 -21.84
C ARG A 444 -10.20 12.38 -21.14
N ALA A 445 -9.98 12.66 -19.86
CA ALA A 445 -8.93 12.02 -19.11
C ALA A 445 -9.16 10.50 -18.93
N LEU A 446 -10.43 10.06 -18.83
CA LEU A 446 -10.77 8.64 -18.73
C LEU A 446 -10.34 7.79 -19.95
N GLU A 447 -10.09 8.43 -21.11
CA GLU A 447 -9.59 7.73 -22.31
C GLU A 447 -8.09 7.39 -22.21
N ALA A 448 -7.35 8.16 -21.41
CA ALA A 448 -5.90 8.14 -21.45
C ALA A 448 -5.28 6.77 -21.09
N PRO A 449 -5.74 6.02 -20.06
CA PRO A 449 -5.14 4.73 -19.74
C PRO A 449 -5.28 3.69 -20.85
N LEU A 450 -6.48 3.48 -21.41
CA LEU A 450 -6.67 2.54 -22.52
C LEU A 450 -5.89 2.97 -23.77
N ARG A 451 -5.91 4.27 -24.09
CA ARG A 451 -5.13 4.82 -25.19
C ARG A 451 -3.65 4.48 -25.04
N GLN A 452 -3.09 4.71 -23.85
CA GLN A 452 -1.69 4.43 -23.58
C GLN A 452 -1.35 2.94 -23.66
N ILE A 453 -2.26 2.05 -23.20
CA ILE A 453 -2.09 0.61 -23.31
C ILE A 453 -2.04 0.18 -24.79
N ALA A 454 -2.92 0.73 -25.62
CA ALA A 454 -2.96 0.43 -27.05
C ALA A 454 -1.71 0.99 -27.76
N ASP A 455 -1.32 2.24 -27.48
CA ASP A 455 -0.10 2.86 -28.03
C ASP A 455 1.17 2.05 -27.67
N ASN A 456 1.26 1.55 -26.42
CA ASN A 456 2.37 0.69 -25.99
C ASN A 456 2.35 -0.67 -26.70
N ALA A 457 1.18 -1.15 -27.12
CA ALA A 457 1.02 -2.38 -27.90
C ALA A 457 1.38 -2.19 -29.39
N GLY A 458 1.50 -0.94 -29.85
CA GLY A 458 1.79 -0.59 -31.23
C GLY A 458 0.55 -0.33 -32.09
N ASP A 459 -0.63 -0.22 -31.47
CA ASP A 459 -1.90 0.04 -32.12
C ASP A 459 -2.28 1.52 -31.99
N GLU A 460 -3.19 2.00 -32.85
CA GLU A 460 -3.67 3.38 -32.78
C GLU A 460 -4.69 3.56 -31.66
N GLY A 461 -4.24 4.11 -30.52
CA GLY A 461 -5.04 4.21 -29.30
C GLY A 461 -6.37 4.95 -29.47
N SER A 462 -6.45 5.93 -30.35
CA SER A 462 -7.70 6.64 -30.63
C SER A 462 -8.77 5.75 -31.28
N VAL A 463 -8.37 4.86 -32.17
CA VAL A 463 -9.25 3.88 -32.81
C VAL A 463 -9.75 2.86 -31.82
N ILE A 464 -8.84 2.32 -30.99
CA ILE A 464 -9.17 1.33 -29.95
C ILE A 464 -10.16 1.93 -28.93
N VAL A 465 -9.92 3.16 -28.45
CA VAL A 465 -10.84 3.86 -27.54
C VAL A 465 -12.24 4.02 -28.17
N SER A 466 -12.33 4.39 -29.46
CA SER A 466 -13.63 4.52 -30.14
C SER A 466 -14.38 3.20 -30.21
N GLN A 467 -13.70 2.12 -30.56
CA GLN A 467 -14.30 0.76 -30.64
C GLN A 467 -14.77 0.26 -29.27
N VAL A 468 -14.00 0.47 -28.21
CA VAL A 468 -14.40 0.07 -26.83
C VAL A 468 -15.58 0.92 -26.33
N LYS A 469 -15.69 2.18 -26.72
CA LYS A 469 -16.88 3.02 -26.41
C LYS A 469 -18.17 2.47 -27.00
N GLU A 470 -18.09 1.95 -28.23
CA GLU A 470 -19.23 1.42 -28.97
C GLU A 470 -19.56 -0.04 -28.54
N SER A 471 -18.63 -0.72 -27.91
CA SER A 471 -18.81 -2.11 -27.47
C SER A 471 -19.77 -2.23 -26.30
N ALA A 472 -20.55 -3.33 -26.23
CA ALA A 472 -21.47 -3.60 -25.13
C ALA A 472 -20.83 -4.40 -23.97
N GLY A 473 -21.37 -4.25 -22.78
CA GLY A 473 -21.00 -5.05 -21.61
C GLY A 473 -19.50 -4.95 -21.25
N ASN A 474 -18.87 -6.10 -21.00
CA ASN A 474 -17.48 -6.21 -20.60
C ASN A 474 -16.50 -6.30 -21.79
N ILE A 475 -16.99 -6.13 -23.02
CA ILE A 475 -16.13 -6.18 -24.20
C ILE A 475 -15.14 -5.01 -24.13
N GLY A 476 -13.85 -5.36 -24.22
CA GLY A 476 -12.73 -4.44 -24.23
C GLY A 476 -11.60 -4.96 -25.10
N TYR A 477 -10.48 -4.25 -25.11
CA TYR A 477 -9.33 -4.55 -25.93
C TYR A 477 -8.28 -5.35 -25.14
N ASN A 478 -7.95 -6.54 -25.64
CA ASN A 478 -6.84 -7.36 -25.14
C ASN A 478 -5.54 -6.95 -25.84
N ALA A 479 -4.73 -6.11 -25.21
CA ALA A 479 -3.49 -5.61 -25.79
C ALA A 479 -2.38 -6.69 -25.95
N ALA A 480 -2.54 -7.87 -25.35
CA ALA A 480 -1.60 -8.96 -25.55
C ALA A 480 -1.82 -9.66 -26.91
N THR A 481 -3.09 -9.84 -27.31
CA THR A 481 -3.48 -10.53 -28.56
C THR A 481 -3.84 -9.59 -29.68
N GLY A 482 -4.27 -8.34 -29.38
CA GLY A 482 -4.80 -7.38 -30.35
C GLY A 482 -6.31 -7.59 -30.65
N GLU A 483 -7.02 -8.38 -29.86
CA GLU A 483 -8.40 -8.75 -30.10
C GLU A 483 -9.38 -8.05 -29.14
N PHE A 484 -10.67 -7.99 -29.55
CA PHE A 484 -11.77 -7.49 -28.72
C PHE A 484 -12.56 -8.67 -28.18
N GLU A 485 -12.64 -8.80 -26.84
CA GLU A 485 -13.29 -9.92 -26.19
C GLU A 485 -13.92 -9.52 -24.84
N ASP A 486 -14.70 -10.42 -24.22
CA ASP A 486 -15.17 -10.20 -22.84
C ASP A 486 -13.97 -10.33 -21.88
N LEU A 487 -13.53 -9.19 -21.35
CA LEU A 487 -12.33 -9.13 -20.53
C LEU A 487 -12.46 -9.88 -19.20
N ILE A 488 -13.67 -9.94 -18.62
CA ILE A 488 -13.87 -10.73 -17.39
C ILE A 488 -13.73 -12.23 -17.70
N ALA A 489 -14.32 -12.69 -18.80
CA ALA A 489 -14.21 -14.08 -19.23
C ALA A 489 -12.77 -14.45 -19.62
N ALA A 490 -12.03 -13.52 -20.22
CA ALA A 490 -10.62 -13.67 -20.58
C ALA A 490 -9.66 -13.53 -19.38
N GLY A 491 -10.17 -13.22 -18.18
CA GLY A 491 -9.34 -12.98 -16.99
C GLY A 491 -8.62 -11.64 -16.97
N ILE A 492 -8.92 -10.71 -17.87
CA ILE A 492 -8.34 -9.34 -17.88
C ILE A 492 -9.22 -8.47 -16.99
N ILE A 493 -8.86 -8.42 -15.72
CA ILE A 493 -9.63 -7.80 -14.65
C ILE A 493 -8.76 -6.84 -13.86
N ASP A 494 -9.39 -5.79 -13.31
CA ASP A 494 -8.77 -4.88 -12.36
C ASP A 494 -9.56 -4.91 -11.04
N PRO A 495 -8.91 -4.85 -9.86
CA PRO A 495 -9.60 -4.63 -8.62
C PRO A 495 -10.32 -3.28 -8.62
N ALA A 496 -11.59 -3.24 -8.22
CA ALA A 496 -12.38 -2.00 -8.19
C ALA A 496 -11.72 -0.93 -7.30
N LYS A 497 -11.14 -1.34 -6.17
CA LYS A 497 -10.38 -0.47 -5.26
C LYS A 497 -9.19 0.22 -5.97
N VAL A 498 -8.47 -0.49 -6.83
CA VAL A 498 -7.33 0.05 -7.59
C VAL A 498 -7.81 1.11 -8.58
N VAL A 499 -8.83 0.81 -9.39
CA VAL A 499 -9.36 1.76 -10.38
C VAL A 499 -9.94 3.01 -9.72
N ARG A 500 -10.68 2.82 -8.63
CA ARG A 500 -11.26 3.91 -7.84
C ARG A 500 -10.18 4.81 -7.23
N SER A 501 -9.18 4.20 -6.57
CA SER A 501 -8.11 4.95 -5.92
C SER A 501 -7.25 5.71 -6.93
N ALA A 502 -6.95 5.11 -8.08
CA ALA A 502 -6.23 5.77 -9.16
C ALA A 502 -6.99 7.03 -9.65
N LEU A 503 -8.30 6.92 -9.86
CA LEU A 503 -9.13 8.05 -10.30
C LEU A 503 -9.24 9.15 -9.24
N GLN A 504 -9.44 8.78 -7.97
CA GLN A 504 -9.55 9.73 -6.85
C GLN A 504 -8.24 10.49 -6.62
N ASN A 505 -7.12 9.78 -6.58
CA ASN A 505 -5.82 10.40 -6.31
C ASN A 505 -5.34 11.26 -7.50
N ALA A 506 -5.66 10.85 -8.73
CA ALA A 506 -5.37 11.65 -9.91
C ALA A 506 -6.13 12.98 -9.94
N GLY A 507 -7.34 13.03 -9.36
CA GLY A 507 -8.19 14.22 -9.36
C GLY A 507 -8.06 15.08 -8.11
N SER A 508 -7.46 14.60 -7.02
CA SER A 508 -7.31 15.37 -5.79
C SER A 508 -6.16 16.37 -5.86
#